data_1dcbf170a163ad201b1df69389e543b0
#
_entry.id   1dcbf170a163ad201b1df69389e543b0
#
_cell.length_a   1.000
_cell.length_b   1.000
_cell.length_c   1.000
_cell.angle_alpha   90.00
_cell.angle_beta   90.00
_cell.angle_gamma   90.00
#
_symmetry.space_group_name_H-M   'P 1'
#
loop_
_entity.id
_entity.type
_entity.pdbx_description
1 polymer ?
#
loop_
_entity_poly.entity_id
_entity_poly.type
_entity_poly.pdbx_seq_one_letter_code
_entity_poly.pdbx_strand_id
1 'polypeptide(L)'
;QTPYNSLLLYHGLGTGKTCSAIGVSEEYREYMKQTDTSKKIIVLANENVQNNFKLQLFDDNLLNETNGIWNIRSCIGNSLIQEVNPMNIRNISKDKIAKMINDIIKNYYHFMGYRQFSGYISKKSKPLIDSFKNTTKLEKDSVEYKRGIRQIEARVIKREFSDRLIIIDEI
;
A
#
# COMPACT_ATOMS: atom_id res chain seq x y z
N GLN A 1 17.40 -1.94 12.06
CA GLN A 1 16.54 -3.14 12.02
C GLN A 1 16.00 -3.37 13.42
N THR A 2 14.70 -3.43 13.57
CA THR A 2 14.05 -3.81 14.83
C THR A 2 13.71 -5.29 14.79
N PRO A 3 13.75 -6.03 15.94
CA PRO A 3 13.35 -7.43 15.99
C PRO A 3 11.83 -7.62 15.85
N TYR A 4 11.07 -6.54 15.73
CA TYR A 4 9.61 -6.56 15.67
C TYR A 4 9.11 -6.42 14.25
N ASN A 5 8.10 -7.21 13.90
CA ASN A 5 7.44 -7.21 12.59
C ASN A 5 6.20 -6.29 12.55
N SER A 6 5.95 -5.52 13.61
CA SER A 6 4.79 -4.63 13.71
C SER A 6 5.12 -3.38 14.54
N LEU A 7 4.42 -2.29 14.23
CA LEU A 7 4.47 -1.03 14.95
C LEU A 7 3.06 -0.58 15.26
N LEU A 8 2.76 -0.31 16.53
CA LEU A 8 1.53 0.31 16.96
C LEU A 8 1.77 1.81 17.14
N LEU A 9 1.07 2.64 16.35
CA LEU A 9 1.06 4.09 16.50
C LEU A 9 -0.11 4.50 17.40
N TYR A 10 0.20 4.76 18.68
CA TYR A 10 -0.79 5.21 19.66
C TYR A 10 -0.57 6.68 19.99
N HIS A 11 -1.43 7.54 19.44
CA HIS A 11 -1.36 9.00 19.62
C HIS A 11 -2.77 9.54 19.94
N GLY A 12 -2.84 10.69 20.63
CA GLY A 12 -4.10 11.43 20.83
C GLY A 12 -4.72 11.90 19.51
N LEU A 13 -5.96 12.37 19.56
CA LEU A 13 -6.63 12.94 18.38
C LEU A 13 -5.85 14.16 17.85
N GLY A 14 -5.71 14.27 16.55
CA GLY A 14 -5.07 15.42 15.90
C GLY A 14 -3.53 15.49 16.01
N THR A 15 -2.85 14.50 16.57
CA THR A 15 -1.41 14.50 16.84
C THR A 15 -0.53 13.92 15.71
N GLY A 16 -1.06 13.82 14.50
CA GLY A 16 -0.27 13.46 13.31
C GLY A 16 -0.09 11.96 13.06
N LYS A 17 -0.99 11.09 13.55
CA LYS A 17 -0.95 9.63 13.28
C LYS A 17 -0.79 9.30 11.81
N THR A 18 -1.62 9.91 10.96
CA THR A 18 -1.58 9.67 9.50
C THR A 18 -0.26 10.09 8.89
N CYS A 19 0.29 11.24 9.30
CA CYS A 19 1.62 11.68 8.86
C CYS A 19 2.73 10.72 9.31
N SER A 20 2.65 10.19 10.53
CA SER A 20 3.62 9.18 11.00
C SER A 20 3.53 7.89 10.19
N ALA A 21 2.30 7.43 9.89
CA ALA A 21 2.09 6.26 9.05
C ALA A 21 2.60 6.48 7.61
N ILE A 22 2.39 7.68 7.05
CA ILE A 22 2.93 8.10 5.76
C ILE A 22 4.46 8.09 5.79
N GLY A 23 5.09 8.66 6.82
CA GLY A 23 6.55 8.64 6.97
C GLY A 23 7.11 7.22 6.96
N VAL A 24 6.52 6.31 7.75
CA VAL A 24 6.92 4.88 7.77
C VAL A 24 6.72 4.23 6.39
N SER A 25 5.63 4.55 5.70
CA SER A 25 5.35 3.97 4.38
C SER A 25 6.32 4.45 3.31
N GLU A 26 6.77 5.71 3.37
CA GLU A 26 7.74 6.25 2.43
C GLU A 26 9.15 5.67 2.67
N GLU A 27 9.58 5.50 3.92
CA GLU A 27 10.82 4.78 4.24
C GLU A 27 10.77 3.33 3.71
N TYR A 28 9.63 2.65 3.88
CA TYR A 28 9.47 1.31 3.32
C TYR A 28 9.45 1.31 1.79
N ARG A 29 8.89 2.33 1.16
CA ARG A 29 8.91 2.51 -0.30
C ARG A 29 10.34 2.68 -0.84
N GLU A 30 11.19 3.42 -0.14
CA GLU A 30 12.62 3.52 -0.50
C GLU A 30 13.33 2.14 -0.40
N TYR A 31 13.03 1.37 0.64
CA TYR A 31 13.51 0.00 0.74
C TYR A 31 13.02 -0.88 -0.44
N MET A 32 11.75 -0.74 -0.83
CA MET A 32 11.18 -1.48 -1.97
C MET A 32 11.90 -1.18 -3.29
N LYS A 33 12.29 0.07 -3.52
CA LYS A 33 13.07 0.47 -4.71
C LYS A 33 14.43 -0.23 -4.77
N GLN A 34 15.07 -0.43 -3.61
CA GLN A 34 16.38 -1.08 -3.51
C GLN A 34 16.29 -2.59 -3.70
N THR A 35 15.16 -3.21 -3.34
CA THR A 35 14.97 -4.67 -3.35
C THR A 35 14.19 -5.18 -4.56
N ASP A 36 13.83 -4.29 -5.49
CA ASP A 36 13.00 -4.58 -6.68
C ASP A 36 11.71 -5.36 -6.35
N THR A 37 11.11 -5.04 -5.21
CA THR A 37 9.89 -5.69 -4.74
C THR A 37 8.67 -5.15 -5.50
N SER A 38 7.97 -6.00 -6.23
CA SER A 38 6.77 -5.65 -6.99
C SER A 38 5.49 -5.55 -6.14
N LYS A 39 5.57 -5.87 -4.84
CA LYS A 39 4.41 -5.87 -3.93
C LYS A 39 4.10 -4.46 -3.47
N LYS A 40 2.82 -4.06 -3.60
CA LYS A 40 2.38 -2.73 -3.14
C LYS A 40 2.15 -2.71 -1.63
N ILE A 41 2.40 -1.55 -1.01
CA ILE A 41 1.99 -1.25 0.36
C ILE A 41 0.46 -1.29 0.42
N ILE A 42 -0.11 -2.04 1.36
CA ILE A 42 -1.57 -2.06 1.58
C ILE A 42 -1.92 -1.02 2.62
N VAL A 43 -2.87 -0.14 2.29
CA VAL A 43 -3.51 0.76 3.25
C VAL A 43 -4.95 0.28 3.43
N LEU A 44 -5.23 -0.27 4.61
CA LEU A 44 -6.51 -0.84 4.99
C LEU A 44 -7.24 0.13 5.91
N ALA A 45 -8.29 0.74 5.41
CA ALA A 45 -9.08 1.73 6.13
C ALA A 45 -10.46 1.89 5.49
N ASN A 46 -11.38 2.59 6.16
CA ASN A 46 -12.62 3.03 5.53
C ASN A 46 -12.34 4.08 4.43
N GLU A 47 -13.31 4.32 3.55
CA GLU A 47 -13.12 5.17 2.37
C GLU A 47 -12.72 6.62 2.71
N ASN A 48 -13.30 7.20 3.76
CA ASN A 48 -12.97 8.55 4.19
C ASN A 48 -11.53 8.67 4.67
N VAL A 49 -11.06 7.69 5.44
CA VAL A 49 -9.70 7.62 5.94
C VAL A 49 -8.71 7.37 4.80
N GLN A 50 -9.05 6.52 3.83
CA GLN A 50 -8.24 6.32 2.62
C GLN A 50 -8.07 7.63 1.83
N ASN A 51 -9.15 8.40 1.66
CA ASN A 51 -9.11 9.69 0.97
C ASN A 51 -8.26 10.71 1.73
N ASN A 52 -8.43 10.79 3.06
CA ASN A 52 -7.59 11.64 3.90
C ASN A 52 -6.10 11.25 3.82
N PHE A 53 -5.80 9.95 3.85
CA PHE A 53 -4.42 9.46 3.70
C PHE A 53 -3.81 9.89 2.35
N LYS A 54 -4.57 9.75 1.26
CA LYS A 54 -4.13 10.17 -0.08
C LYS A 54 -3.86 11.67 -0.14
N LEU A 55 -4.75 12.50 0.41
CA LEU A 55 -4.59 13.96 0.44
C LEU A 55 -3.39 14.39 1.31
N GLN A 56 -3.15 13.72 2.43
CA GLN A 56 -1.98 14.00 3.26
C GLN A 56 -0.67 13.52 2.63
N LEU A 57 -0.71 12.48 1.82
CA LEU A 57 0.43 12.02 1.05
C LEU A 57 0.72 12.99 -0.10
N PHE A 58 -0.32 13.35 -0.87
CA PHE A 58 -0.24 14.31 -1.96
C PHE A 58 -1.60 14.94 -2.26
N ASP A 59 -1.68 16.26 -2.19
CA ASP A 59 -2.82 17.09 -2.62
C ASP A 59 -2.34 18.09 -3.67
N ASP A 60 -2.77 17.92 -4.91
CA ASP A 60 -2.36 18.79 -6.03
C ASP A 60 -2.87 20.23 -5.88
N ASN A 61 -3.91 20.48 -5.05
CA ASN A 61 -4.36 21.83 -4.73
C ASN A 61 -3.35 22.60 -3.88
N LEU A 62 -2.48 21.89 -3.15
CA LEU A 62 -1.42 22.48 -2.32
C LEU A 62 -0.11 22.70 -3.08
N LEU A 63 -0.05 22.34 -4.37
CA LEU A 63 1.09 22.64 -5.23
C LEU A 63 1.21 24.14 -5.44
N ASN A 64 2.37 24.69 -5.09
CA ASN A 64 2.72 26.10 -5.28
C ASN A 64 3.97 26.22 -6.14
N GLU A 65 3.93 27.12 -7.11
CA GLU A 65 5.07 27.43 -7.95
C GLU A 65 5.81 28.68 -7.45
N THR A 66 7.12 28.55 -7.30
CA THR A 66 7.99 29.67 -6.93
C THR A 66 9.18 29.69 -7.89
N ASN A 67 9.33 30.77 -8.67
CA ASN A 67 10.40 30.92 -9.66
C ASN A 67 10.49 29.77 -10.67
N GLY A 68 9.34 29.22 -11.09
CA GLY A 68 9.26 28.10 -12.03
C GLY A 68 9.52 26.72 -11.40
N ILE A 69 9.63 26.64 -10.08
CA ILE A 69 9.86 25.40 -9.33
C ILE A 69 8.64 25.08 -8.46
N TRP A 70 8.15 23.86 -8.53
CA TRP A 70 7.02 23.39 -7.72
C TRP A 70 7.43 23.02 -6.32
N ASN A 71 6.59 23.38 -5.36
CA ASN A 71 6.72 23.06 -3.95
C ASN A 71 5.35 22.62 -3.40
N ILE A 72 5.36 21.80 -2.34
CA ILE A 72 4.14 21.35 -1.66
C ILE A 72 4.35 21.30 -0.16
N ARG A 73 3.28 21.61 0.60
CA ARG A 73 3.22 21.33 2.05
C ARG A 73 2.46 20.03 2.26
N SER A 74 3.18 18.95 2.43
CA SER A 74 2.62 17.62 2.75
C SER A 74 3.35 17.00 3.95
N CYS A 75 2.88 15.85 4.44
CA CYS A 75 3.53 15.12 5.54
C CYS A 75 5.00 14.76 5.25
N ILE A 76 5.35 14.61 3.99
CA ILE A 76 6.70 14.26 3.50
C ILE A 76 7.38 15.42 2.76
N GLY A 77 6.82 16.64 2.86
CA GLY A 77 7.37 17.81 2.18
C GLY A 77 7.46 17.63 0.67
N ASN A 78 8.57 18.04 0.09
CA ASN A 78 8.81 17.98 -1.35
C ASN A 78 9.36 16.64 -1.87
N SER A 79 9.40 15.59 -1.07
CA SER A 79 10.05 14.31 -1.42
C SER A 79 9.57 13.75 -2.75
N LEU A 80 8.25 13.66 -2.98
CA LEU A 80 7.68 13.17 -4.24
C LEU A 80 7.97 14.10 -5.41
N ILE A 81 8.00 15.44 -5.20
CA ILE A 81 8.36 16.40 -6.24
C ILE A 81 9.82 16.22 -6.66
N GLN A 82 10.72 16.07 -5.68
CA GLN A 82 12.14 15.83 -5.94
C GLN A 82 12.38 14.52 -6.69
N GLU A 83 11.57 13.48 -6.42
CA GLU A 83 11.66 12.21 -7.13
C GLU A 83 11.27 12.33 -8.61
N VAL A 84 10.19 13.06 -8.93
CA VAL A 84 9.73 13.22 -10.31
C VAL A 84 10.48 14.32 -11.07
N ASN A 85 11.13 15.24 -10.37
CA ASN A 85 11.91 16.34 -10.93
C ASN A 85 13.24 16.55 -10.17
N PRO A 86 14.15 15.57 -10.17
CA PRO A 86 15.40 15.65 -9.40
C PRO A 86 16.33 16.76 -9.84
N MET A 87 16.24 17.20 -11.11
CA MET A 87 17.08 18.28 -11.66
C MET A 87 16.45 19.66 -11.49
N ASN A 88 15.33 19.79 -10.80
CA ASN A 88 14.57 21.04 -10.63
C ASN A 88 14.32 21.77 -11.97
N ILE A 89 13.94 21.01 -12.98
CA ILE A 89 13.57 21.57 -14.30
C ILE A 89 12.42 22.55 -14.09
N ARG A 90 12.59 23.76 -14.61
CA ARG A 90 11.61 24.85 -14.47
C ARG A 90 10.50 24.72 -15.54
N ASN A 91 9.37 25.37 -15.26
CA ASN A 91 8.23 25.50 -16.18
C ASN A 91 7.60 24.16 -16.60
N ILE A 92 7.71 23.13 -15.77
CA ILE A 92 6.90 21.91 -15.95
C ILE A 92 5.47 22.24 -15.57
N SER A 93 4.48 21.84 -16.38
CA SER A 93 3.07 22.09 -16.05
C SER A 93 2.65 21.37 -14.77
N LYS A 94 1.72 22.00 -14.02
CA LYS A 94 1.12 21.43 -12.80
C LYS A 94 0.58 20.03 -13.04
N ASP A 95 -0.21 19.86 -14.11
CA ASP A 95 -0.83 18.59 -14.46
C ASP A 95 0.18 17.48 -14.70
N LYS A 96 1.33 17.82 -15.31
CA LYS A 96 2.41 16.86 -15.56
C LYS A 96 3.04 16.39 -14.25
N ILE A 97 3.36 17.30 -13.33
CA ILE A 97 3.91 16.96 -12.01
C ILE A 97 2.90 16.12 -11.23
N ALA A 98 1.64 16.58 -11.15
CA ALA A 98 0.57 15.87 -10.45
C ALA A 98 0.37 14.46 -11.01
N LYS A 99 0.35 14.30 -12.32
CA LYS A 99 0.23 12.98 -12.97
C LYS A 99 1.38 12.06 -12.60
N MET A 100 2.62 12.53 -12.68
CA MET A 100 3.80 11.72 -12.35
C MET A 100 3.77 11.26 -10.88
N ILE A 101 3.39 12.13 -9.94
CA ILE A 101 3.28 11.79 -8.53
C ILE A 101 2.13 10.77 -8.30
N ASN A 102 0.97 10.99 -8.92
CA ASN A 102 -0.15 10.06 -8.83
C ASN A 102 0.18 8.67 -9.41
N ASP A 103 0.99 8.60 -10.46
CA ASP A 103 1.48 7.34 -11.01
C ASP A 103 2.41 6.62 -10.02
N ILE A 104 3.28 7.34 -9.29
CA ILE A 104 4.08 6.77 -8.20
C ILE A 104 3.15 6.19 -7.12
N ILE A 105 2.20 6.98 -6.62
CA ILE A 105 1.26 6.53 -5.59
C ILE A 105 0.50 5.29 -6.06
N LYS A 106 -0.02 5.28 -7.26
CA LYS A 106 -0.73 4.15 -7.85
C LYS A 106 0.15 2.91 -7.99
N ASN A 107 1.43 3.07 -8.26
CA ASN A 107 2.36 1.95 -8.42
C ASN A 107 2.78 1.33 -7.09
N TYR A 108 2.94 2.13 -6.03
CA TYR A 108 3.44 1.65 -4.74
C TYR A 108 2.36 1.39 -3.70
N TYR A 109 1.18 1.98 -3.82
CA TYR A 109 0.12 1.84 -2.82
C TYR A 109 -1.09 1.07 -3.35
N HIS A 110 -1.72 0.32 -2.48
CA HIS A 110 -3.00 -0.35 -2.72
C HIS A 110 -3.95 -0.04 -1.56
N PHE A 111 -4.88 0.86 -1.80
CA PHE A 111 -5.91 1.24 -0.85
C PHE A 111 -7.08 0.27 -0.95
N MET A 112 -7.54 -0.27 0.17
CA MET A 112 -8.70 -1.15 0.21
C MET A 112 -9.47 -1.03 1.52
N GLY A 113 -10.78 -1.25 1.43
CA GLY A 113 -11.66 -1.33 2.59
C GLY A 113 -11.63 -2.72 3.23
N TYR A 114 -12.11 -2.82 4.47
CA TYR A 114 -12.13 -4.08 5.24
C TYR A 114 -12.90 -5.20 4.53
N ARG A 115 -14.03 -4.90 3.87
CA ARG A 115 -14.81 -5.88 3.09
C ARG A 115 -14.02 -6.41 1.88
N GLN A 116 -13.29 -5.54 1.21
CA GLN A 116 -12.44 -5.93 0.09
C GLN A 116 -11.28 -6.81 0.57
N PHE A 117 -10.69 -6.47 1.71
CA PHE A 117 -9.59 -7.22 2.31
C PHE A 117 -10.04 -8.61 2.75
N SER A 118 -11.22 -8.75 3.39
CA SER A 118 -11.74 -10.07 3.79
C SER A 118 -11.93 -11.02 2.60
N GLY A 119 -12.34 -10.49 1.46
CA GLY A 119 -12.47 -11.25 0.21
C GLY A 119 -11.17 -11.43 -0.58
N TYR A 120 -10.11 -10.73 -0.21
CA TYR A 120 -8.87 -10.70 -0.99
C TYR A 120 -8.19 -12.06 -1.08
N ILE A 121 -8.04 -12.76 0.05
CA ILE A 121 -7.42 -14.09 0.11
C ILE A 121 -8.26 -15.11 -0.63
N SER A 122 -9.58 -15.11 -0.39
CA SER A 122 -10.50 -16.03 -1.08
C SER A 122 -10.43 -15.84 -2.59
N LYS A 123 -10.37 -14.60 -3.07
CA LYS A 123 -10.24 -14.29 -4.50
C LYS A 123 -8.91 -14.79 -5.09
N LYS A 124 -7.82 -14.65 -4.32
CA LYS A 124 -6.47 -15.10 -4.75
C LYS A 124 -6.28 -16.62 -4.66
N SER A 125 -6.92 -17.29 -3.69
CA SER A 125 -6.82 -18.73 -3.52
C SER A 125 -7.77 -19.53 -4.43
N LYS A 126 -8.89 -18.91 -4.87
CA LYS A 126 -9.93 -19.57 -5.68
C LYS A 126 -9.38 -20.34 -6.88
N PRO A 127 -8.54 -19.79 -7.78
CA PRO A 127 -8.03 -20.54 -8.93
C PRO A 127 -7.23 -21.79 -8.53
N LEU A 128 -6.45 -21.68 -7.44
CA LEU A 128 -5.66 -22.82 -6.94
C LEU A 128 -6.53 -23.88 -6.28
N ILE A 129 -7.55 -23.45 -5.54
CA ILE A 129 -8.54 -24.34 -4.94
C ILE A 129 -9.35 -25.06 -6.02
N ASP A 130 -9.78 -24.34 -7.07
CA ASP A 130 -10.53 -24.94 -8.17
C ASP A 130 -9.68 -25.96 -8.96
N SER A 131 -8.40 -25.65 -9.19
CA SER A 131 -7.46 -26.61 -9.77
C SER A 131 -7.30 -27.86 -8.88
N PHE A 132 -7.13 -27.67 -7.56
CA PHE A 132 -7.05 -28.78 -6.60
C PHE A 132 -8.32 -29.65 -6.60
N LYS A 133 -9.52 -29.02 -6.62
CA LYS A 133 -10.80 -29.74 -6.70
C LYS A 133 -10.92 -30.62 -7.96
N ASN A 134 -10.40 -30.11 -9.08
CA ASN A 134 -10.48 -30.83 -10.36
C ASN A 134 -9.47 -31.97 -10.50
N THR A 135 -8.38 -31.92 -9.75
CA THR A 135 -7.28 -32.90 -9.83
C THR A 135 -7.30 -33.93 -8.71
N THR A 136 -7.91 -33.59 -7.55
CA THR A 136 -7.96 -34.51 -6.41
C THR A 136 -9.03 -35.57 -6.56
N LYS A 137 -8.72 -36.81 -6.10
CA LYS A 137 -9.67 -37.89 -5.95
C LYS A 137 -10.27 -38.00 -4.54
N LEU A 138 -9.95 -37.05 -3.67
CA LEU A 138 -10.41 -37.05 -2.29
C LEU A 138 -11.89 -36.63 -2.20
N GLU A 139 -12.62 -37.25 -1.29
CA GLU A 139 -14.00 -36.86 -0.98
C GLU A 139 -14.02 -35.45 -0.38
N LYS A 140 -14.99 -34.64 -0.81
CA LYS A 140 -15.09 -33.19 -0.43
C LYS A 140 -15.18 -32.94 1.08
N ASP A 141 -15.72 -33.92 1.83
CA ASP A 141 -15.87 -33.80 3.29
C ASP A 141 -14.76 -34.47 4.09
N SER A 142 -13.82 -35.14 3.42
CA SER A 142 -12.69 -35.78 4.10
C SER A 142 -11.78 -34.78 4.80
N VAL A 143 -11.12 -35.23 5.87
CA VAL A 143 -10.16 -34.43 6.64
C VAL A 143 -9.01 -33.99 5.74
N GLU A 144 -8.56 -34.88 4.88
CA GLU A 144 -7.46 -34.67 3.92
C GLU A 144 -7.81 -33.57 2.90
N TYR A 145 -9.04 -33.58 2.39
CA TYR A 145 -9.52 -32.55 1.47
C TYR A 145 -9.53 -31.15 2.14
N LYS A 146 -10.12 -31.05 3.33
CA LYS A 146 -10.15 -29.80 4.12
C LYS A 146 -8.74 -29.30 4.46
N ARG A 147 -7.83 -30.24 4.77
CA ARG A 147 -6.42 -29.94 5.04
C ARG A 147 -5.72 -29.40 3.76
N GLY A 148 -5.99 -30.00 2.61
CA GLY A 148 -5.45 -29.52 1.32
C GLY A 148 -5.85 -28.07 1.01
N ILE A 149 -7.13 -27.73 1.19
CA ILE A 149 -7.62 -26.35 1.02
C ILE A 149 -6.93 -25.38 1.96
N ARG A 150 -6.85 -25.70 3.26
CA ARG A 150 -6.16 -24.86 4.26
C ARG A 150 -4.68 -24.65 3.93
N GLN A 151 -4.00 -25.66 3.40
CA GLN A 151 -2.60 -25.53 2.97
C GLN A 151 -2.45 -24.59 1.77
N ILE A 152 -3.40 -24.62 0.82
CA ILE A 152 -3.42 -23.70 -0.32
C ILE A 152 -3.62 -22.27 0.16
N GLU A 153 -4.62 -22.04 1.03
CA GLU A 153 -4.86 -20.71 1.62
C GLU A 153 -3.66 -20.18 2.41
N ALA A 154 -3.07 -21.02 3.26
CA ALA A 154 -1.87 -20.65 4.03
C ALA A 154 -0.69 -20.28 3.12
N ARG A 155 -0.50 -21.00 2.00
CA ARG A 155 0.53 -20.70 1.01
C ARG A 155 0.26 -19.38 0.30
N VAL A 156 -1.00 -19.10 -0.05
CA VAL A 156 -1.41 -17.82 -0.66
C VAL A 156 -1.18 -16.68 0.33
N ILE A 157 -1.58 -16.82 1.59
CA ILE A 157 -1.34 -15.83 2.63
C ILE A 157 0.16 -15.53 2.75
N LYS A 158 0.99 -16.57 2.89
CA LYS A 158 2.43 -16.40 2.98
C LYS A 158 3.00 -15.68 1.76
N ARG A 159 2.61 -16.05 0.55
CA ARG A 159 3.09 -15.41 -0.69
C ARG A 159 2.66 -13.95 -0.80
N GLU A 160 1.39 -13.64 -0.50
CA GLU A 160 0.83 -12.29 -0.68
C GLU A 160 1.32 -11.30 0.38
N PHE A 161 1.57 -11.74 1.62
CA PHE A 161 1.85 -10.86 2.75
C PHE A 161 3.29 -10.91 3.28
N SER A 162 4.12 -11.91 2.92
CA SER A 162 5.55 -11.85 3.25
C SER A 162 6.20 -10.65 2.58
N ASP A 163 7.09 -9.99 3.29
CA ASP A 163 7.86 -8.84 2.81
C ASP A 163 6.94 -7.74 2.23
N ARG A 164 5.91 -7.40 2.98
CA ARG A 164 4.91 -6.42 2.57
C ARG A 164 4.46 -5.57 3.75
N LEU A 165 4.49 -4.25 3.58
CA LEU A 165 3.93 -3.34 4.57
C LEU A 165 2.40 -3.29 4.46
N ILE A 166 1.74 -3.44 5.59
CA ILE A 166 0.29 -3.27 5.74
C ILE A 166 0.07 -2.19 6.80
N ILE A 167 -0.62 -1.14 6.42
CA ILE A 167 -1.05 -0.07 7.32
C ILE A 167 -2.54 -0.29 7.59
N ILE A 168 -2.91 -0.36 8.85
CA ILE A 168 -4.31 -0.53 9.30
C ILE A 168 -4.65 0.70 10.14
N ASP A 169 -5.65 1.45 9.71
CA ASP A 169 -6.10 2.64 10.42
C ASP A 169 -7.56 2.46 10.86
N GLU A 170 -7.85 2.78 12.13
CA GLU A 170 -9.16 2.64 12.78
C GLU A 170 -9.72 1.20 12.75
N ILE A 171 -9.18 0.35 13.64
CA ILE A 171 -9.72 -1.00 13.91
C ILE A 171 -10.94 -0.89 14.83
#